data_3a45d1ee0ef55e8f2168b5953ad22cab
#
_entry.id   3a45d1ee0ef55e8f2168b5953ad22cab
#
_cell.length_a   1.000
_cell.length_b   1.000
_cell.length_c   1.000
_cell.angle_alpha   90.00
_cell.angle_beta   90.00
_cell.angle_gamma   90.00
#
_symmetry.space_group_name_H-M   'P 1'
#
loop_
_entity.id
_entity.type
_entity.pdbx_description
1 polymer ?
#
loop_
_entity_poly.entity_id
_entity_poly.type
_entity_poly.pdbx_seq_one_letter_code
_entity_poly.pdbx_strand_id
1 'polypeptide(L)'
;MPIQRPSLRRHGAVMNRVRRARPLAADAFAAQYRLKALQRQAAQIWRQVDALLTPTAPTHPTIEAMLAEPIARNSELGLYTNFMNLLDWAAVAVPTGFVTRPEATAPMPHGVTLCAPAHQDVPLLHLARRWQAALQGRAATLGATGQPLPAAQPITPAVPSGQLRVAVCGAHLEGQPLNGQLTSRGARLITRTTTTPDHRLYALPPIVTPAGQRLLRPALVHAPGDPLGRAIEVEVWELPAREFGSFVAAIPAPLGIGKTRLADGSVVPGFICEEGALAGATDITGYGEWRAWVGRQAPVAG
;
A
#
# COMPACT_ATOMS: atom_id res chain seq x y z
N MET A 1 -43.24 19.30 19.42
CA MET A 1 -43.14 18.48 20.62
C MET A 1 -41.71 18.54 21.12
N PRO A 2 -41.46 18.96 22.36
CA PRO A 2 -40.08 18.97 22.88
C PRO A 2 -39.63 17.56 23.18
N ILE A 3 -38.45 17.20 22.66
CA ILE A 3 -37.79 15.90 22.93
C ILE A 3 -37.38 15.92 24.39
N GLN A 4 -38.07 15.16 25.24
CA GLN A 4 -37.66 14.91 26.61
C GLN A 4 -36.33 14.18 26.62
N ARG A 5 -35.28 14.83 27.09
CA ARG A 5 -33.98 14.21 27.34
C ARG A 5 -34.11 13.16 28.43
N PRO A 6 -33.80 11.84 28.18
CA PRO A 6 -33.79 10.83 29.21
C PRO A 6 -32.82 11.22 30.31
N SER A 7 -33.26 11.11 31.57
CA SER A 7 -32.49 11.54 32.75
C SER A 7 -31.19 10.76 32.87
N LEU A 8 -30.06 11.45 33.00
CA LEU A 8 -28.69 10.95 33.24
C LEU A 8 -28.55 10.09 34.53
N ARG A 9 -29.65 9.81 35.23
CA ARG A 9 -29.64 9.09 36.52
C ARG A 9 -29.20 7.62 36.42
N ARG A 10 -29.38 6.94 35.28
CA ARG A 10 -28.96 5.55 35.11
C ARG A 10 -27.45 5.40 34.87
N HIS A 11 -26.79 6.38 34.33
CA HIS A 11 -25.32 6.38 34.20
C HIS A 11 -24.61 6.45 35.57
N GLY A 12 -25.21 7.12 36.55
CA GLY A 12 -24.66 7.21 37.91
C GLY A 12 -24.60 5.88 38.66
N ALA A 13 -25.53 4.96 38.40
CA ALA A 13 -25.57 3.68 39.11
C ALA A 13 -24.45 2.71 38.70
N VAL A 14 -24.05 2.74 37.41
CA VAL A 14 -22.95 1.90 36.90
C VAL A 14 -21.59 2.49 37.25
N MET A 15 -21.42 3.79 37.14
CA MET A 15 -20.23 4.49 37.65
C MET A 15 -20.05 4.29 39.18
N ASN A 16 -21.14 4.21 39.96
CA ASN A 16 -21.06 3.91 41.36
C ASN A 16 -20.67 2.46 41.67
N ARG A 17 -21.00 1.51 40.81
CA ARG A 17 -20.57 0.10 40.99
C ARG A 17 -19.06 -0.04 40.72
N VAL A 18 -18.50 0.66 39.75
CA VAL A 18 -17.05 0.73 39.47
C VAL A 18 -16.32 1.46 40.60
N ARG A 19 -16.92 2.53 41.17
CA ARG A 19 -16.35 3.25 42.32
C ARG A 19 -16.33 2.48 43.64
N ARG A 20 -17.11 1.41 43.79
CA ARG A 20 -17.10 0.58 45.01
C ARG A 20 -15.88 -0.35 45.10
N ALA A 21 -15.29 -0.73 44.02
CA ALA A 21 -13.99 -1.36 44.01
C ALA A 21 -12.93 -0.26 44.25
N ARG A 22 -12.18 -0.37 45.34
CA ARG A 22 -11.00 0.47 45.62
C ARG A 22 -9.75 -0.35 45.20
N PRO A 23 -9.40 -0.38 43.92
CA PRO A 23 -8.21 -1.11 43.49
C PRO A 23 -6.97 -0.48 44.15
N LEU A 24 -6.08 -1.30 44.62
CA LEU A 24 -4.77 -0.89 45.12
C LEU A 24 -3.81 -0.61 43.93
N ALA A 25 -2.74 0.10 44.20
CA ALA A 25 -1.68 0.25 43.18
C ALA A 25 -1.15 -1.11 42.69
N ALA A 26 -1.06 -2.09 43.58
CA ALA A 26 -0.66 -3.45 43.21
C ALA A 26 -1.61 -4.09 42.18
N ASP A 27 -2.91 -3.85 42.27
CA ASP A 27 -3.90 -4.36 41.29
C ASP A 27 -3.71 -3.72 39.91
N ALA A 28 -3.37 -2.43 39.90
CA ALA A 28 -3.09 -1.72 38.66
C ALA A 28 -1.82 -2.28 37.96
N PHE A 29 -0.75 -2.53 38.72
CA PHE A 29 0.46 -3.16 38.17
C PHE A 29 0.18 -4.58 37.68
N ALA A 30 -0.54 -5.39 38.45
CA ALA A 30 -0.94 -6.74 38.03
C ALA A 30 -1.75 -6.72 36.72
N ALA A 31 -2.68 -5.77 36.58
CA ALA A 31 -3.43 -5.57 35.34
C ALA A 31 -2.55 -5.18 34.16
N GLN A 32 -1.57 -4.31 34.36
CA GLN A 32 -0.60 -3.93 33.32
C GLN A 32 0.26 -5.11 32.89
N TYR A 33 0.77 -5.92 33.82
CA TYR A 33 1.54 -7.12 33.48
C TYR A 33 0.70 -8.12 32.68
N ARG A 34 -0.56 -8.32 33.09
CA ARG A 34 -1.50 -9.17 32.35
C ARG A 34 -1.75 -8.63 30.95
N LEU A 35 -1.96 -7.32 30.80
CA LEU A 35 -2.13 -6.68 29.48
C LEU A 35 -0.90 -6.91 28.61
N LYS A 36 0.32 -6.71 29.13
CA LYS A 36 1.56 -6.97 28.39
C LYS A 36 1.72 -8.42 27.96
N ALA A 37 1.27 -9.38 28.78
CA ALA A 37 1.25 -10.79 28.42
C ALA A 37 0.27 -11.06 27.26
N LEU A 38 -0.93 -10.50 27.31
CA LEU A 38 -1.92 -10.60 26.23
C LEU A 38 -1.45 -9.94 24.94
N GLN A 39 -0.83 -8.77 25.01
CA GLN A 39 -0.22 -8.10 23.86
C GLN A 39 0.82 -9.00 23.17
N ARG A 40 1.71 -9.63 23.93
CA ARG A 40 2.72 -10.58 23.39
C ARG A 40 2.07 -11.80 22.74
N GLN A 41 1.00 -12.32 23.34
CA GLN A 41 0.26 -13.45 22.79
C GLN A 41 -0.42 -13.07 21.48
N ALA A 42 -1.13 -11.96 21.47
CA ALA A 42 -1.82 -11.45 20.27
C ALA A 42 -0.86 -11.11 19.13
N ALA A 43 0.32 -10.59 19.44
CA ALA A 43 1.33 -10.23 18.44
C ALA A 43 1.84 -11.41 17.60
N GLN A 44 1.60 -12.66 18.02
CA GLN A 44 1.99 -13.84 17.23
C GLN A 44 1.27 -13.91 15.88
N ILE A 45 0.08 -13.31 15.77
CA ILE A 45 -0.69 -13.30 14.52
C ILE A 45 0.08 -12.59 13.40
N TRP A 46 0.86 -11.57 13.72
CA TRP A 46 1.63 -10.79 12.75
C TRP A 46 2.80 -11.54 12.10
N ARG A 47 3.07 -12.79 12.54
CA ARG A 47 3.98 -13.71 11.86
C ARG A 47 3.33 -14.42 10.67
N GLN A 48 2.00 -14.38 10.58
CA GLN A 48 1.22 -15.13 9.61
C GLN A 48 0.49 -14.21 8.63
N VAL A 49 0.19 -12.97 9.05
CA VAL A 49 -0.57 -12.02 8.26
C VAL A 49 0.02 -10.61 8.38
N ASP A 50 -0.12 -9.80 7.33
CA ASP A 50 0.29 -8.39 7.31
C ASP A 50 -0.80 -7.46 7.84
N ALA A 51 -2.06 -7.86 7.73
CA ALA A 51 -3.23 -7.13 8.24
C ALA A 51 -4.35 -8.08 8.62
N LEU A 52 -5.16 -7.68 9.59
CA LEU A 52 -6.42 -8.33 9.93
C LEU A 52 -7.59 -7.51 9.41
N LEU A 53 -8.66 -8.18 9.02
CA LEU A 53 -9.91 -7.56 8.63
C LEU A 53 -11.01 -8.06 9.56
N THR A 54 -11.76 -7.13 10.17
CA THR A 54 -12.90 -7.43 11.01
C THR A 54 -14.11 -6.59 10.60
N PRO A 55 -15.34 -7.00 10.89
CA PRO A 55 -16.47 -6.09 10.82
C PRO A 55 -16.24 -4.88 11.73
N THR A 56 -16.62 -3.67 11.29
CA THR A 56 -16.49 -2.48 12.15
C THR A 56 -17.46 -2.55 13.33
N ALA A 57 -18.68 -3.03 13.08
CA ALA A 57 -19.69 -3.28 14.10
C ALA A 57 -20.48 -4.54 13.75
N PRO A 58 -20.89 -5.35 14.75
CA PRO A 58 -21.64 -6.57 14.51
C PRO A 58 -23.12 -6.32 14.19
N THR A 59 -23.64 -5.17 14.60
CA THR A 59 -25.08 -4.87 14.53
C THR A 59 -25.34 -3.35 14.44
N HIS A 60 -26.60 -3.00 14.18
CA HIS A 60 -27.09 -1.62 14.18
C HIS A 60 -28.32 -1.58 15.12
N PRO A 61 -28.15 -1.35 16.42
CA PRO A 61 -29.28 -1.28 17.34
C PRO A 61 -30.17 -0.08 17.03
N THR A 62 -31.47 -0.23 17.25
CA THR A 62 -32.40 0.89 17.18
C THR A 62 -32.13 1.89 18.32
N ILE A 63 -32.59 3.14 18.14
CA ILE A 63 -32.49 4.14 19.21
C ILE A 63 -33.18 3.65 20.48
N GLU A 64 -34.35 3.03 20.36
CA GLU A 64 -35.09 2.45 21.48
C GLU A 64 -34.30 1.37 22.20
N ALA A 65 -33.75 0.40 21.47
CA ALA A 65 -32.91 -0.66 22.05
C ALA A 65 -31.66 -0.07 22.75
N MET A 66 -31.03 0.94 22.15
CA MET A 66 -29.88 1.62 22.76
C MET A 66 -30.26 2.36 24.04
N LEU A 67 -31.43 3.02 24.07
CA LEU A 67 -31.92 3.72 25.27
C LEU A 67 -32.35 2.75 26.37
N ALA A 68 -32.89 1.60 26.01
CA ALA A 68 -33.30 0.58 26.97
C ALA A 68 -32.08 -0.09 27.66
N GLU A 69 -31.03 -0.41 26.91
CA GLU A 69 -29.88 -1.14 27.40
C GLU A 69 -28.54 -0.48 26.94
N PRO A 70 -28.26 0.77 27.33
CA PRO A 70 -27.19 1.56 26.73
C PRO A 70 -25.79 0.96 26.90
N ILE A 71 -25.55 0.26 28.00
CA ILE A 71 -24.23 -0.34 28.28
C ILE A 71 -24.04 -1.64 27.50
N ALA A 72 -25.05 -2.51 27.50
CA ALA A 72 -24.98 -3.78 26.80
C ALA A 72 -24.84 -3.57 25.30
N ARG A 73 -25.69 -2.71 24.72
CA ARG A 73 -25.65 -2.41 23.28
C ARG A 73 -24.37 -1.70 22.84
N ASN A 74 -23.86 -0.77 23.66
CA ASN A 74 -22.57 -0.13 23.36
C ASN A 74 -21.40 -1.13 23.43
N SER A 75 -21.42 -2.05 24.38
CA SER A 75 -20.40 -3.11 24.49
C SER A 75 -20.47 -4.07 23.30
N GLU A 76 -21.67 -4.40 22.82
CA GLU A 76 -21.88 -5.22 21.63
C GLU A 76 -21.29 -4.56 20.38
N LEU A 77 -21.50 -3.26 20.18
CA LEU A 77 -20.94 -2.52 19.03
C LEU A 77 -19.41 -2.60 18.93
N GLY A 78 -18.73 -2.67 20.07
CA GLY A 78 -17.27 -2.76 20.12
C GLY A 78 -16.69 -4.18 20.04
N LEU A 79 -17.52 -5.21 19.84
CA LEU A 79 -17.08 -6.62 19.90
C LEU A 79 -15.84 -6.92 19.06
N TYR A 80 -15.76 -6.37 17.85
CA TYR A 80 -14.67 -6.60 16.91
C TYR A 80 -13.60 -5.51 16.88
N THR A 81 -13.73 -4.47 17.71
CA THR A 81 -12.82 -3.31 17.65
C THR A 81 -12.25 -2.89 19.01
N ASN A 82 -12.91 -3.18 20.12
CA ASN A 82 -12.47 -2.73 21.45
C ASN A 82 -11.06 -3.20 21.85
N PHE A 83 -10.64 -4.37 21.38
CA PHE A 83 -9.35 -4.93 21.73
C PHE A 83 -8.18 -4.16 21.09
N MET A 84 -8.39 -3.45 19.99
CA MET A 84 -7.34 -2.77 19.21
C MET A 84 -6.61 -1.73 20.07
N ASN A 85 -7.36 -0.92 20.82
CA ASN A 85 -6.79 0.08 21.73
C ASN A 85 -5.95 -0.55 22.85
N LEU A 86 -6.39 -1.71 23.37
CA LEU A 86 -5.69 -2.43 24.43
C LEU A 86 -4.44 -3.13 23.91
N LEU A 87 -4.46 -3.57 22.66
CA LEU A 87 -3.34 -4.25 22.02
C LEU A 87 -2.33 -3.29 21.38
N ASP A 88 -2.64 -1.99 21.39
CA ASP A 88 -1.81 -0.96 20.75
C ASP A 88 -1.64 -1.22 19.24
N TRP A 89 -2.75 -1.48 18.55
CA TRP A 89 -2.79 -1.74 17.12
C TRP A 89 -3.25 -0.51 16.33
N ALA A 90 -2.66 -0.27 15.19
CA ALA A 90 -3.17 0.66 14.19
C ALA A 90 -4.45 0.09 13.55
N ALA A 91 -5.43 0.95 13.27
CA ALA A 91 -6.69 0.52 12.65
C ALA A 91 -7.28 1.61 11.75
N VAL A 92 -7.94 1.20 10.67
CA VAL A 92 -8.70 2.07 9.78
C VAL A 92 -10.02 1.41 9.40
N ALA A 93 -11.13 2.11 9.64
CA ALA A 93 -12.46 1.66 9.21
C ALA A 93 -12.71 2.12 7.77
N VAL A 94 -13.24 1.21 6.95
CA VAL A 94 -13.51 1.44 5.53
C VAL A 94 -14.96 1.04 5.23
N PRO A 95 -15.76 1.92 4.59
CA PRO A 95 -17.09 1.56 4.13
C PRO A 95 -17.02 0.45 3.07
N THR A 96 -17.94 -0.50 3.13
CA THR A 96 -18.06 -1.61 2.17
C THR A 96 -19.39 -1.65 1.44
N GLY A 97 -20.30 -0.73 1.77
CA GLY A 97 -21.62 -0.66 1.16
C GLY A 97 -22.75 -0.67 2.20
N PHE A 98 -23.84 -1.30 1.84
CA PHE A 98 -25.05 -1.36 2.66
C PHE A 98 -25.51 -2.79 2.85
N VAL A 99 -26.13 -3.06 3.97
CA VAL A 99 -26.77 -4.34 4.29
C VAL A 99 -28.27 -4.11 4.52
N THR A 100 -29.12 -4.98 3.97
CA THR A 100 -30.55 -4.98 4.23
C THR A 100 -30.80 -5.92 5.41
N ARG A 101 -31.56 -5.46 6.38
CA ARG A 101 -32.03 -6.24 7.53
C ARG A 101 -33.55 -6.37 7.48
N PRO A 102 -34.12 -7.50 7.93
CA PRO A 102 -35.56 -7.69 7.88
C PRO A 102 -36.36 -6.62 8.62
N GLU A 103 -35.81 -6.09 9.71
CA GLU A 103 -36.48 -5.11 10.57
C GLU A 103 -36.18 -3.65 10.18
N ALA A 104 -35.27 -3.42 9.21
CA ALA A 104 -34.88 -2.06 8.83
C ALA A 104 -35.77 -1.54 7.68
N THR A 105 -36.19 -0.29 7.80
CA THR A 105 -36.98 0.40 6.78
C THR A 105 -36.13 0.84 5.58
N ALA A 106 -34.81 0.85 5.73
CA ALA A 106 -33.85 1.20 4.69
C ALA A 106 -32.56 0.40 4.85
N PRO A 107 -31.75 0.24 3.79
CA PRO A 107 -30.44 -0.36 3.89
C PRO A 107 -29.55 0.38 4.88
N MET A 108 -28.84 -0.35 5.73
CA MET A 108 -27.95 0.19 6.77
C MET A 108 -26.50 0.19 6.29
N PRO A 109 -25.70 1.25 6.57
CA PRO A 109 -24.32 1.30 6.17
C PRO A 109 -23.50 0.20 6.85
N HIS A 110 -22.63 -0.42 6.10
CA HIS A 110 -21.73 -1.46 6.59
C HIS A 110 -20.27 -1.12 6.25
N GLY A 111 -19.39 -1.46 7.16
CA GLY A 111 -17.95 -1.26 6.99
C GLY A 111 -17.13 -2.38 7.62
N VAL A 112 -15.89 -2.44 7.20
CA VAL A 112 -14.86 -3.30 7.78
C VAL A 112 -13.77 -2.45 8.39
N THR A 113 -13.06 -3.01 9.36
CA THR A 113 -11.89 -2.39 9.98
C THR A 113 -10.66 -3.22 9.64
N LEU A 114 -9.69 -2.57 9.03
CA LEU A 114 -8.36 -3.12 8.79
C LEU A 114 -7.47 -2.78 9.98
N CYS A 115 -6.73 -3.76 10.48
CA CYS A 115 -5.85 -3.60 11.63
C CYS A 115 -4.45 -4.10 11.29
N ALA A 116 -3.44 -3.50 11.89
CA ALA A 116 -2.04 -3.87 11.77
C ALA A 116 -1.29 -3.57 13.09
N PRO A 117 -0.02 -3.97 13.23
CA PRO A 117 0.82 -3.55 14.36
C PRO A 117 0.83 -2.03 14.55
N ALA A 118 1.18 -1.57 15.75
CA ALA A 118 1.38 -0.15 16.04
C ALA A 118 2.27 0.53 14.99
N HIS A 119 1.98 1.79 14.69
CA HIS A 119 2.71 2.62 13.72
C HIS A 119 2.61 2.18 12.25
N GLN A 120 1.69 1.25 11.93
CA GLN A 120 1.41 0.84 10.55
C GLN A 120 0.21 1.60 9.93
N ASP A 121 -0.07 2.82 10.39
CA ASP A 121 -1.19 3.64 9.92
C ASP A 121 -1.09 3.93 8.43
N VAL A 122 0.07 4.36 7.95
CA VAL A 122 0.28 4.71 6.54
C VAL A 122 0.11 3.49 5.62
N PRO A 123 0.74 2.34 5.86
CA PRO A 123 0.45 1.11 5.12
C PRO A 123 -1.02 0.70 5.13
N LEU A 124 -1.72 0.83 6.27
CA LEU A 124 -3.16 0.56 6.35
C LEU A 124 -3.99 1.51 5.48
N LEU A 125 -3.66 2.80 5.46
CA LEU A 125 -4.33 3.78 4.60
C LEU A 125 -4.14 3.44 3.12
N HIS A 126 -2.97 2.94 2.72
CA HIS A 126 -2.74 2.46 1.36
C HIS A 126 -3.59 1.23 1.03
N LEU A 127 -3.68 0.28 1.96
CA LEU A 127 -4.53 -0.90 1.80
C LEU A 127 -6.01 -0.51 1.71
N ALA A 128 -6.46 0.41 2.59
CA ALA A 128 -7.81 0.95 2.59
C ALA A 128 -8.19 1.62 1.26
N ARG A 129 -7.27 2.39 0.68
CA ARG A 129 -7.48 3.01 -0.65
C ARG A 129 -7.59 1.99 -1.76
N ARG A 130 -6.75 0.96 -1.76
CA ARG A 130 -6.85 -0.15 -2.72
C ARG A 130 -8.18 -0.87 -2.58
N TRP A 131 -8.64 -1.08 -1.35
CA TRP A 131 -9.94 -1.65 -1.06
C TRP A 131 -11.07 -0.79 -1.63
N GLN A 132 -11.06 0.51 -1.35
CA GLN A 132 -12.05 1.44 -1.90
C GLN A 132 -12.03 1.48 -3.42
N ALA A 133 -10.86 1.50 -4.05
CA ALA A 133 -10.73 1.47 -5.50
C ALA A 133 -11.34 0.19 -6.11
N ALA A 134 -11.16 -0.96 -5.47
CA ALA A 134 -11.75 -2.23 -5.91
C ALA A 134 -13.28 -2.26 -5.77
N LEU A 135 -13.85 -1.43 -4.88
CA LEU A 135 -15.30 -1.27 -4.72
C LEU A 135 -15.92 -0.22 -5.67
N GLN A 136 -15.11 0.57 -6.36
CA GLN A 136 -15.60 1.52 -7.34
C GLN A 136 -16.40 0.79 -8.43
N GLY A 137 -17.62 1.26 -8.69
CA GLY A 137 -18.58 0.59 -9.59
C GLY A 137 -19.49 -0.44 -8.90
N ARG A 138 -19.31 -0.75 -7.61
CA ARG A 138 -20.19 -1.62 -6.83
C ARG A 138 -21.09 -0.85 -5.86
N ALA A 139 -21.53 0.35 -6.23
CA ALA A 139 -22.41 1.21 -5.42
C ALA A 139 -21.85 1.60 -4.04
N ALA A 140 -20.52 1.62 -3.86
CA ALA A 140 -19.92 2.15 -2.65
C ALA A 140 -20.08 3.67 -2.65
N THR A 141 -20.89 4.19 -1.72
CA THR A 141 -21.06 5.62 -1.48
C THR A 141 -20.58 5.97 -0.08
N LEU A 142 -20.29 7.24 0.16
CA LEU A 142 -19.96 7.75 1.49
C LEU A 142 -21.22 7.72 2.38
N GLY A 143 -21.47 6.58 3.03
CA GLY A 143 -22.62 6.38 3.91
C GLY A 143 -23.95 6.65 3.18
N ALA A 144 -24.92 7.20 3.91
CA ALA A 144 -26.25 7.54 3.37
C ALA A 144 -26.27 8.84 2.55
N THR A 145 -25.15 9.47 2.29
CA THR A 145 -25.10 10.75 1.57
C THR A 145 -25.36 10.60 0.06
N GLY A 146 -25.24 9.40 -0.49
CA GLY A 146 -25.28 9.17 -1.93
C GLY A 146 -24.09 9.74 -2.71
N GLN A 147 -23.11 10.34 -2.03
CA GLN A 147 -21.93 10.88 -2.67
C GLN A 147 -21.02 9.74 -3.14
N PRO A 148 -20.55 9.76 -4.39
CA PRO A 148 -19.61 8.77 -4.87
C PRO A 148 -18.30 8.88 -4.08
N LEU A 149 -17.62 7.73 -3.89
CA LEU A 149 -16.26 7.74 -3.36
C LEU A 149 -15.36 8.54 -4.30
N PRO A 150 -14.48 9.41 -3.75
CA PRO A 150 -13.49 10.08 -4.58
C PRO A 150 -12.68 9.06 -5.38
N ALA A 151 -12.33 9.38 -6.61
CA ALA A 151 -11.43 8.56 -7.40
C ALA A 151 -10.16 8.27 -6.60
N ALA A 152 -9.79 7.00 -6.54
CA ALA A 152 -8.56 6.61 -5.86
C ALA A 152 -7.39 7.26 -6.58
N GLN A 153 -6.73 8.19 -5.91
CA GLN A 153 -5.48 8.72 -6.42
C GLN A 153 -4.36 7.72 -6.17
N PRO A 154 -3.50 7.46 -7.15
CA PRO A 154 -2.32 6.66 -6.94
C PRO A 154 -1.52 7.26 -5.78
N ILE A 155 -1.23 6.47 -4.76
CA ILE A 155 -0.32 6.89 -3.71
C ILE A 155 0.95 6.11 -3.91
N THR A 156 2.01 6.82 -4.24
CA THR A 156 3.35 6.27 -4.10
C THR A 156 3.64 6.18 -2.59
N PRO A 157 3.76 4.98 -2.03
CA PRO A 157 4.05 4.83 -0.61
C PRO A 157 5.31 5.63 -0.24
N ALA A 158 5.33 6.26 0.93
CA ALA A 158 6.55 6.91 1.41
C ALA A 158 7.71 5.91 1.43
N VAL A 159 8.91 6.37 1.07
CA VAL A 159 10.11 5.53 1.14
C VAL A 159 10.47 5.35 2.62
N PRO A 160 10.53 4.11 3.14
CA PRO A 160 10.93 3.88 4.52
C PRO A 160 12.33 4.43 4.81
N SER A 161 12.58 4.80 6.06
CA SER A 161 13.92 5.25 6.48
C SER A 161 14.98 4.19 6.16
N GLY A 162 16.11 4.62 5.59
CA GLY A 162 17.18 3.72 5.19
C GLY A 162 16.93 2.93 3.90
N GLN A 163 15.84 3.19 3.20
CA GLN A 163 15.53 2.65 1.88
C GLN A 163 15.58 3.75 0.83
N LEU A 164 15.75 3.36 -0.42
CA LEU A 164 15.54 4.23 -1.57
C LEU A 164 14.90 3.45 -2.72
N ARG A 165 14.34 4.15 -3.68
CA ARG A 165 13.70 3.54 -4.85
C ARG A 165 14.51 3.81 -6.09
N VAL A 166 14.49 2.84 -7.02
CA VAL A 166 15.08 2.96 -8.34
C VAL A 166 14.10 2.45 -9.40
N ALA A 167 13.94 3.21 -10.48
CA ALA A 167 13.18 2.77 -11.64
C ALA A 167 14.10 2.04 -12.62
N VAL A 168 13.66 0.89 -13.10
CA VAL A 168 14.35 0.07 -14.10
C VAL A 168 13.42 -0.22 -15.28
N CYS A 169 13.95 -0.28 -16.50
CA CYS A 169 13.17 -0.44 -17.72
C CYS A 169 13.67 -1.57 -18.65
N GLY A 170 14.60 -2.41 -18.19
CA GLY A 170 15.20 -3.40 -19.09
C GLY A 170 15.77 -4.63 -18.43
N ALA A 171 17.05 -4.91 -18.56
CA ALA A 171 17.70 -6.13 -18.08
C ALA A 171 17.56 -6.39 -16.56
N HIS A 172 17.21 -5.37 -15.78
CA HIS A 172 16.95 -5.46 -14.35
C HIS A 172 15.47 -5.71 -13.98
N LEU A 173 14.55 -5.70 -14.95
CA LEU A 173 13.14 -6.05 -14.71
C LEU A 173 13.04 -7.47 -14.14
N GLU A 174 11.98 -7.73 -13.40
CA GLU A 174 11.71 -9.07 -12.85
C GLU A 174 11.75 -10.14 -13.95
N GLY A 175 12.50 -11.21 -13.70
CA GLY A 175 12.69 -12.29 -14.66
C GLY A 175 13.70 -12.00 -15.79
N GLN A 176 14.31 -10.81 -15.83
CA GLN A 176 15.34 -10.47 -16.80
C GLN A 176 16.75 -10.78 -16.26
N PRO A 177 17.77 -10.91 -17.15
CA PRO A 177 19.09 -11.45 -16.79
C PRO A 177 19.82 -10.76 -15.64
N LEU A 178 19.63 -9.45 -15.45
CA LEU A 178 20.31 -8.69 -14.40
C LEU A 178 19.42 -8.42 -13.15
N ASN A 179 18.21 -8.98 -13.09
CA ASN A 179 17.34 -8.82 -11.93
C ASN A 179 18.00 -9.29 -10.63
N GLY A 180 18.84 -10.33 -10.71
CA GLY A 180 19.62 -10.81 -9.58
C GLY A 180 20.50 -9.75 -8.91
N GLN A 181 20.92 -8.71 -9.63
CA GLN A 181 21.69 -7.60 -9.05
C GLN A 181 20.86 -6.75 -8.08
N LEU A 182 19.54 -6.69 -8.25
CA LEU A 182 18.62 -6.05 -7.32
C LEU A 182 18.27 -6.98 -6.16
N THR A 183 17.82 -8.20 -6.46
CA THR A 183 17.33 -9.14 -5.44
C THR A 183 18.43 -9.58 -4.47
N SER A 184 19.67 -9.78 -4.94
CA SER A 184 20.81 -10.11 -4.08
C SER A 184 21.19 -8.98 -3.09
N ARG A 185 20.78 -7.75 -3.37
CA ARG A 185 20.93 -6.58 -2.50
C ARG A 185 19.74 -6.35 -1.57
N GLY A 186 18.81 -7.31 -1.51
CA GLY A 186 17.59 -7.21 -0.71
C GLY A 186 16.56 -6.23 -1.28
N ALA A 187 16.64 -5.93 -2.57
CA ALA A 187 15.62 -5.11 -3.21
C ALA A 187 14.29 -5.88 -3.36
N ARG A 188 13.20 -5.15 -3.26
CA ARG A 188 11.84 -5.66 -3.47
C ARG A 188 11.10 -4.83 -4.51
N LEU A 189 10.32 -5.49 -5.35
CA LEU A 189 9.45 -4.83 -6.31
C LEU A 189 8.30 -4.12 -5.57
N ILE A 190 8.14 -2.81 -5.79
CA ILE A 190 7.08 -2.00 -5.17
C ILE A 190 5.89 -1.87 -6.13
N THR A 191 6.17 -1.52 -7.39
CA THR A 191 5.10 -1.33 -8.37
C THR A 191 5.62 -1.45 -9.79
N ARG A 192 4.74 -1.83 -10.70
CA ARG A 192 4.90 -1.66 -12.14
C ARG A 192 4.08 -0.44 -12.55
N THR A 193 4.70 0.46 -13.29
CA THR A 193 4.11 1.73 -13.73
C THR A 193 4.74 2.16 -15.05
N THR A 194 4.47 3.39 -15.48
CA THR A 194 5.11 3.98 -16.64
C THR A 194 5.82 5.28 -16.26
N THR A 195 6.72 5.71 -17.12
CA THR A 195 7.23 7.08 -17.11
C THR A 195 6.14 8.06 -17.55
N THR A 196 6.38 9.36 -17.39
CA THR A 196 5.67 10.39 -18.15
C THR A 196 5.88 10.19 -19.66
N PRO A 197 4.96 10.70 -20.54
CA PRO A 197 4.99 10.40 -21.98
C PRO A 197 6.09 11.15 -22.78
N ASP A 198 7.05 11.74 -22.12
CA ASP A 198 8.18 12.49 -22.65
C ASP A 198 9.49 11.67 -22.63
N HIS A 199 9.40 10.36 -22.83
CA HIS A 199 10.55 9.47 -22.86
C HIS A 199 10.64 8.70 -24.16
N ARG A 200 11.88 8.34 -24.55
CA ARG A 200 12.20 7.46 -25.66
C ARG A 200 12.91 6.22 -25.14
N LEU A 201 12.67 5.08 -25.77
CA LEU A 201 13.34 3.83 -25.43
C LEU A 201 14.12 3.30 -26.63
N TYR A 202 15.38 2.99 -26.42
CA TYR A 202 16.27 2.45 -27.44
C TYR A 202 16.85 1.11 -27.00
N ALA A 203 17.12 0.24 -27.96
CA ALA A 203 17.97 -0.92 -27.77
C ALA A 203 19.39 -0.59 -28.21
N LEU A 204 20.32 -0.57 -27.27
CA LEU A 204 21.73 -0.37 -27.55
C LEU A 204 22.31 -1.60 -28.25
N PRO A 205 23.41 -1.44 -29.04
CA PRO A 205 24.16 -2.57 -29.51
C PRO A 205 24.48 -3.54 -28.41
N PRO A 206 24.29 -4.88 -28.62
CA PRO A 206 24.53 -5.87 -27.59
C PRO A 206 26.00 -5.91 -27.22
N ILE A 207 26.28 -6.21 -25.95
CA ILE A 207 27.63 -6.50 -25.49
C ILE A 207 27.76 -7.98 -25.18
N VAL A 208 28.99 -8.49 -25.24
CA VAL A 208 29.32 -9.82 -24.77
C VAL A 208 29.90 -9.69 -23.36
N THR A 209 29.32 -10.38 -22.41
CA THR A 209 29.82 -10.39 -21.03
C THR A 209 31.13 -11.20 -20.94
N PRO A 210 31.94 -11.07 -19.89
CA PRO A 210 33.11 -11.92 -19.68
C PRO A 210 32.80 -13.42 -19.67
N ALA A 211 31.56 -13.80 -19.38
CA ALA A 211 31.08 -15.18 -19.42
C ALA A 211 30.61 -15.61 -20.83
N GLY A 212 30.84 -14.81 -21.87
CA GLY A 212 30.45 -15.11 -23.25
C GLY A 212 28.97 -14.91 -23.57
N GLN A 213 28.18 -14.42 -22.64
CA GLN A 213 26.75 -14.19 -22.86
C GLN A 213 26.49 -12.88 -23.58
N ARG A 214 25.60 -12.90 -24.58
CA ARG A 214 25.11 -11.70 -25.27
C ARG A 214 24.09 -11.00 -24.39
N LEU A 215 24.40 -9.79 -23.95
CA LEU A 215 23.53 -8.96 -23.13
C LEU A 215 22.93 -7.82 -23.95
N LEU A 216 21.60 -7.82 -24.04
CA LEU A 216 20.83 -6.72 -24.60
C LEU A 216 20.61 -5.65 -23.53
N ARG A 217 20.76 -4.37 -23.88
CA ARG A 217 20.67 -3.25 -22.96
C ARG A 217 19.71 -2.20 -23.49
N PRO A 218 18.69 -1.79 -22.71
CA PRO A 218 17.88 -0.65 -23.05
C PRO A 218 18.58 0.66 -22.70
N ALA A 219 18.25 1.70 -23.43
CA ALA A 219 18.55 3.08 -23.10
C ALA A 219 17.25 3.87 -22.98
N LEU A 220 16.95 4.35 -21.79
CA LEU A 220 15.84 5.25 -21.53
C LEU A 220 16.33 6.69 -21.61
N VAL A 221 15.71 7.49 -22.45
CA VAL A 221 16.07 8.89 -22.69
C VAL A 221 14.89 9.79 -22.39
N HIS A 222 15.12 10.82 -21.58
CA HIS A 222 14.13 11.87 -21.36
C HIS A 222 14.18 12.84 -22.54
N ALA A 223 13.08 12.98 -23.26
CA ALA A 223 12.98 13.74 -24.53
C ALA A 223 11.78 14.70 -24.48
N PRO A 224 11.82 15.74 -23.65
CA PRO A 224 10.72 16.68 -23.48
C PRO A 224 10.48 17.44 -24.82
N GLY A 225 9.20 17.49 -25.24
CA GLY A 225 8.79 18.12 -26.48
C GLY A 225 9.01 17.27 -27.73
N ASP A 226 9.58 16.08 -27.63
CA ASP A 226 9.68 15.15 -28.76
C ASP A 226 8.28 14.55 -29.05
N PRO A 227 7.72 14.75 -30.26
CA PRO A 227 6.40 14.22 -30.63
C PRO A 227 6.37 12.70 -30.69
N LEU A 228 7.52 12.05 -30.75
CA LEU A 228 7.64 10.60 -30.72
C LEU A 228 7.84 10.04 -29.28
N GLY A 229 7.94 10.92 -28.26
CA GLY A 229 8.00 10.54 -26.86
C GLY A 229 6.76 9.76 -26.44
N ARG A 230 6.95 8.77 -25.57
CA ARG A 230 5.87 7.93 -25.02
C ARG A 230 6.10 7.62 -23.55
N ALA A 231 5.03 7.20 -22.88
CA ALA A 231 5.13 6.57 -21.58
C ALA A 231 5.76 5.18 -21.76
N ILE A 232 6.82 4.89 -21.02
CA ILE A 232 7.57 3.64 -21.08
C ILE A 232 7.34 2.86 -19.80
N GLU A 233 7.02 1.57 -19.91
CA GLU A 233 6.85 0.69 -18.74
C GLU A 233 8.17 0.58 -17.97
N VAL A 234 8.05 0.72 -16.64
CA VAL A 234 9.15 0.59 -15.69
C VAL A 234 8.69 -0.16 -14.45
N GLU A 235 9.64 -0.79 -13.78
CA GLU A 235 9.46 -1.33 -12.45
C GLU A 235 10.17 -0.45 -11.44
N VAL A 236 9.49 -0.14 -10.34
CA VAL A 236 10.07 0.59 -9.21
C VAL A 236 10.44 -0.41 -8.13
N TRP A 237 11.72 -0.51 -7.87
CA TRP A 237 12.30 -1.37 -6.86
C TRP A 237 12.77 -0.55 -5.67
N GLU A 238 12.54 -1.04 -4.46
CA GLU A 238 13.00 -0.45 -3.20
C GLU A 238 14.13 -1.30 -2.64
N LEU A 239 15.26 -0.67 -2.34
CA LEU A 239 16.46 -1.36 -1.83
C LEU A 239 17.07 -0.59 -0.67
N PRO A 240 17.83 -1.26 0.23
CA PRO A 240 18.57 -0.58 1.29
C PRO A 240 19.52 0.48 0.73
N ALA A 241 19.46 1.69 1.27
CA ALA A 241 20.25 2.83 0.78
C ALA A 241 21.77 2.53 0.79
N ARG A 242 22.23 1.71 1.75
CA ARG A 242 23.64 1.27 1.82
C ARG A 242 24.08 0.43 0.63
N GLU A 243 23.16 -0.24 -0.05
CA GLU A 243 23.45 -1.11 -1.21
C GLU A 243 23.45 -0.33 -2.53
N PHE A 244 22.89 0.88 -2.54
CA PHE A 244 22.69 1.66 -3.77
C PHE A 244 24.02 2.04 -4.42
N GLY A 245 25.03 2.40 -3.64
CA GLY A 245 26.36 2.74 -4.16
C GLY A 245 27.00 1.56 -4.91
N SER A 246 26.93 0.36 -4.37
CA SER A 246 27.44 -0.87 -5.00
C SER A 246 26.64 -1.24 -6.25
N PHE A 247 25.34 -0.96 -6.28
CA PHE A 247 24.49 -1.16 -7.44
C PHE A 247 24.88 -0.21 -8.58
N VAL A 248 25.05 1.08 -8.27
CA VAL A 248 25.43 2.11 -9.27
C VAL A 248 26.82 1.85 -9.84
N ALA A 249 27.78 1.46 -9.00
CA ALA A 249 29.14 1.13 -9.43
C ALA A 249 29.24 -0.04 -10.41
N ALA A 250 28.23 -0.91 -10.43
CA ALA A 250 28.18 -2.05 -11.33
C ALA A 250 27.57 -1.70 -12.73
N ILE A 251 27.07 -0.48 -12.91
CA ILE A 251 26.45 -0.04 -14.18
C ILE A 251 27.55 0.35 -15.18
N PRO A 252 27.67 -0.36 -16.32
CA PRO A 252 28.68 -0.01 -17.31
C PRO A 252 28.25 1.20 -18.16
N ALA A 253 29.22 2.00 -18.57
CA ALA A 253 28.99 3.03 -19.57
C ALA A 253 28.34 2.42 -20.84
N PRO A 254 27.50 3.16 -21.54
CA PRO A 254 27.11 4.57 -21.40
C PRO A 254 25.88 4.78 -20.51
N LEU A 255 25.51 3.76 -19.72
CA LEU A 255 24.37 3.85 -18.81
C LEU A 255 24.81 4.45 -17.47
N GLY A 256 23.89 5.16 -16.84
CA GLY A 256 24.07 5.74 -15.51
C GLY A 256 22.74 5.85 -14.77
N ILE A 257 22.78 6.51 -13.61
CA ILE A 257 21.57 6.82 -12.85
C ILE A 257 21.33 8.33 -12.85
N GLY A 258 20.12 8.69 -13.24
CA GLY A 258 19.60 10.05 -13.20
C GLY A 258 18.28 10.12 -12.46
N LYS A 259 17.38 10.97 -12.94
CA LYS A 259 16.02 11.16 -12.38
C LYS A 259 14.99 10.77 -13.44
N THR A 260 14.11 9.85 -13.09
CA THR A 260 12.99 9.42 -13.93
C THR A 260 11.69 9.90 -13.32
N ARG A 261 10.86 10.60 -14.10
CA ARG A 261 9.52 11.03 -13.70
C ARG A 261 8.53 9.93 -14.06
N LEU A 262 7.74 9.51 -13.08
CA LEU A 262 6.71 8.48 -13.22
C LEU A 262 5.35 9.08 -13.56
N ALA A 263 4.43 8.25 -14.03
CA ALA A 263 3.07 8.65 -14.42
C ALA A 263 2.27 9.32 -13.29
N ASP A 264 2.57 8.98 -12.03
CA ASP A 264 1.95 9.60 -10.84
C ASP A 264 2.57 10.95 -10.46
N GLY A 265 3.54 11.45 -11.27
CA GLY A 265 4.26 12.69 -11.03
C GLY A 265 5.45 12.57 -10.07
N SER A 266 5.64 11.44 -9.41
CA SER A 266 6.79 11.21 -8.55
C SER A 266 8.09 11.14 -9.37
N VAL A 267 9.21 11.47 -8.72
CA VAL A 267 10.54 11.44 -9.34
C VAL A 267 11.43 10.52 -8.52
N VAL A 268 11.95 9.49 -9.15
CA VAL A 268 12.83 8.51 -8.53
C VAL A 268 14.16 8.41 -9.25
N PRO A 269 15.26 7.96 -8.63
CA PRO A 269 16.44 7.49 -9.33
C PRO A 269 16.06 6.48 -10.41
N GLY A 270 16.64 6.58 -11.59
CA GLY A 270 16.37 5.64 -12.69
C GLY A 270 17.49 5.62 -13.70
N PHE A 271 17.51 4.60 -14.52
CA PHE A 271 18.53 4.49 -15.58
C PHE A 271 18.37 5.60 -16.60
N ILE A 272 19.50 6.20 -16.94
CA ILE A 272 19.65 7.12 -18.07
C ILE A 272 20.75 6.61 -19.00
N CYS A 273 20.78 7.14 -20.22
CA CYS A 273 21.84 6.89 -21.20
C CYS A 273 22.45 8.23 -21.66
N GLU A 274 23.75 8.25 -21.85
CA GLU A 274 24.43 9.36 -22.46
C GLU A 274 23.96 9.52 -23.92
N GLU A 275 23.62 10.74 -24.33
CA GLU A 275 23.03 11.01 -25.63
C GLU A 275 23.94 10.57 -26.78
N GLY A 276 25.26 10.81 -26.66
CA GLY A 276 26.25 10.40 -27.67
C GLY A 276 26.35 8.88 -27.90
N ALA A 277 25.79 8.06 -27.00
CA ALA A 277 25.82 6.60 -27.11
C ALA A 277 24.66 5.99 -27.89
N LEU A 278 23.75 6.81 -28.40
CA LEU A 278 22.62 6.32 -29.21
C LEU A 278 23.03 6.04 -30.68
N ALA A 279 24.27 6.34 -31.09
CA ALA A 279 24.76 5.96 -32.40
C ALA A 279 24.73 4.43 -32.59
N GLY A 280 24.00 3.97 -33.60
CA GLY A 280 23.77 2.53 -33.83
C GLY A 280 22.71 1.86 -32.93
N ALA A 281 22.04 2.60 -32.04
CA ALA A 281 20.93 2.09 -31.28
C ALA A 281 19.65 2.00 -32.13
N THR A 282 18.83 1.00 -31.85
CA THR A 282 17.52 0.84 -32.48
C THR A 282 16.46 1.52 -31.64
N ASP A 283 15.69 2.42 -32.24
CA ASP A 283 14.53 3.00 -31.55
C ASP A 283 13.43 1.96 -31.37
N ILE A 284 13.06 1.73 -30.15
CA ILE A 284 12.03 0.77 -29.75
C ILE A 284 10.90 1.45 -28.95
N THR A 285 10.84 2.77 -28.97
CA THR A 285 9.83 3.57 -28.25
C THR A 285 8.41 3.13 -28.59
N GLY A 286 8.15 2.73 -29.84
CA GLY A 286 6.84 2.27 -30.27
C GLY A 286 6.31 1.03 -29.55
N TYR A 287 7.17 0.23 -28.93
CA TYR A 287 6.77 -0.93 -28.15
C TYR A 287 6.25 -0.56 -26.75
N GLY A 288 6.61 0.62 -26.22
CA GLY A 288 6.22 1.07 -24.89
C GLY A 288 6.87 0.32 -23.73
N GLU A 289 7.48 -0.84 -23.99
CA GLU A 289 8.09 -1.70 -22.97
C GLU A 289 9.23 -2.57 -23.52
N TRP A 290 10.16 -2.90 -22.66
CA TRP A 290 11.31 -3.74 -23.01
C TRP A 290 10.93 -5.20 -23.33
N ARG A 291 10.03 -5.78 -22.53
CA ARG A 291 9.64 -7.20 -22.69
C ARG A 291 8.96 -7.46 -24.03
N ALA A 292 8.10 -6.54 -24.48
CA ALA A 292 7.42 -6.65 -25.78
C ALA A 292 8.41 -6.66 -26.95
N TRP A 293 9.49 -5.88 -26.85
CA TRP A 293 10.54 -5.88 -27.88
C TRP A 293 11.39 -7.14 -27.81
N VAL A 294 11.90 -7.52 -26.62
CA VAL A 294 12.72 -8.73 -26.44
C VAL A 294 11.98 -9.98 -26.88
N GLY A 295 10.69 -10.10 -26.56
CA GLY A 295 9.88 -11.25 -26.94
C GLY A 295 9.70 -11.44 -28.44
N ARG A 296 10.00 -10.41 -29.26
CA ARG A 296 9.99 -10.48 -30.74
C ARG A 296 11.37 -10.74 -31.34
N GLN A 297 12.43 -10.68 -30.54
CA GLN A 297 13.74 -11.11 -31.00
C GLN A 297 13.72 -12.63 -31.08
N ALA A 298 13.96 -13.20 -32.26
CA ALA A 298 14.00 -14.64 -32.42
C ALA A 298 15.01 -15.25 -31.43
N PRO A 299 14.74 -16.43 -30.84
CA PRO A 299 15.77 -17.14 -30.13
C PRO A 299 16.95 -17.34 -31.08
N VAL A 300 18.12 -16.83 -30.73
CA VAL A 300 19.35 -17.16 -31.42
C VAL A 300 19.49 -18.66 -31.25
N ALA A 301 19.26 -19.42 -32.33
CA ALA A 301 19.56 -20.83 -32.39
C ALA A 301 20.99 -21.04 -31.88
N GLY A 302 21.12 -21.76 -30.76
CA GLY A 302 22.39 -22.16 -30.19
C GLY A 302 23.06 -23.26 -31.01
#